data_5c877d678a096e0129536e871f7a03a8
#
_entry.id   5c877d678a096e0129536e871f7a03a8
#
_cell.length_a   1.000
_cell.length_b   1.000
_cell.length_c   1.000
_cell.angle_alpha   90.00
_cell.angle_beta   90.00
_cell.angle_gamma   90.00
#
_symmetry.space_group_name_H-M   'P 1'
#
loop_
_entity.id
_entity.type
_entity.pdbx_description
1 polymer ?
#
loop_
_entity_poly.entity_id
_entity_poly.type
_entity_poly.pdbx_seq_one_letter_code
_entity_poly.pdbx_strand_id
1 'polypeptide(L)'
;DVCYVVSTWEIDWTTDDGQTCHYADVWSPTHRQHMATEMNGVAAYMAPGNRFYAPFYRHTTIEAFETENEDTIRRRTRLPMADVCMAFDHFLRQRDPSRPLVLAGFSQGGMAVIELLRHMSDETYSQLAAAYVMGYKVTPEDTATCHHIRPARGETDTGVTICYNTEKDVKYVKP
;
A
#
# COMPACT_ATOMS: atom_id res chain seq x y z
N ASP A 1 2.06 -1.74 -16.25
CA ASP A 1 2.24 -0.58 -15.36
C ASP A 1 2.22 -1.06 -13.90
N VAL A 2 3.16 -0.58 -13.08
CA VAL A 2 3.27 -0.90 -11.65
C VAL A 2 2.89 0.33 -10.84
N CYS A 3 1.94 0.19 -9.92
CA CYS A 3 1.64 1.19 -8.91
C CYS A 3 2.08 0.64 -7.55
N TYR A 4 3.07 1.29 -6.94
CA TYR A 4 3.67 0.89 -5.66
C TYR A 4 3.32 1.87 -4.55
N VAL A 5 2.93 1.35 -3.39
CA VAL A 5 2.66 2.14 -2.19
C VAL A 5 3.71 1.81 -1.12
N VAL A 6 4.44 2.83 -0.69
CA VAL A 6 5.52 2.70 0.30
C VAL A 6 5.00 2.38 1.70
N SER A 7 5.87 1.88 2.54
CA SER A 7 5.62 1.59 3.96
C SER A 7 5.64 2.85 4.84
N THR A 8 5.62 2.64 6.15
CA THR A 8 5.78 3.71 7.16
C THR A 8 7.25 4.02 7.38
N TRP A 9 7.63 5.28 7.25
CA TRP A 9 9.00 5.77 7.40
C TRP A 9 9.20 6.75 8.54
N GLU A 10 8.10 7.36 9.02
CA GLU A 10 8.19 8.44 10.01
C GLU A 10 7.73 7.97 11.39
N ILE A 11 8.34 8.57 12.40
CA ILE A 11 7.87 8.57 13.79
C ILE A 11 7.06 9.84 14.05
N ASP A 12 6.33 9.91 15.15
CA ASP A 12 5.65 11.13 15.59
C ASP A 12 6.66 12.27 15.70
N TRP A 13 6.31 13.43 15.18
CA TRP A 13 7.18 14.61 15.17
C TRP A 13 6.42 15.85 15.59
N THR A 14 7.15 16.90 15.94
CA THR A 14 6.58 18.14 16.45
C THR A 14 6.77 19.26 15.45
N THR A 15 5.71 19.98 15.16
CA THR A 15 5.74 21.19 14.32
C THR A 15 6.38 22.37 15.07
N ASP A 16 6.73 23.45 14.35
CA ASP A 16 7.35 24.64 14.94
C ASP A 16 6.45 25.33 16.00
N ASP A 17 5.12 25.15 15.90
CA ASP A 17 4.14 25.65 16.89
C ASP A 17 3.87 24.66 18.02
N GLY A 18 4.64 23.58 18.12
CA GLY A 18 4.60 22.62 19.23
C GLY A 18 3.50 21.55 19.13
N GLN A 19 2.83 21.39 17.98
CA GLN A 19 1.82 20.35 17.79
C GLN A 19 2.46 19.03 17.40
N THR A 20 1.98 17.91 17.95
CA THR A 20 2.40 16.57 17.55
C THR A 20 1.72 16.17 16.24
N CYS A 21 2.51 15.84 15.24
CA CYS A 21 2.06 15.32 13.95
C CYS A 21 2.21 13.80 13.91
N HIS A 22 1.16 13.14 13.44
CA HIS A 22 1.05 11.68 13.32
C HIS A 22 1.10 11.20 11.86
N TYR A 23 1.57 12.05 10.96
CA TYR A 23 1.59 11.79 9.51
C TYR A 23 2.88 12.34 8.89
N ALA A 24 3.35 11.66 7.84
CA ALA A 24 4.42 12.20 7.03
C ALA A 24 4.02 13.56 6.44
N ASP A 25 4.95 14.49 6.43
CA ASP A 25 4.82 15.74 5.69
C ASP A 25 5.35 15.52 4.25
N VAL A 26 4.42 15.45 3.30
CA VAL A 26 4.77 15.25 1.88
C VAL A 26 5.46 16.46 1.24
N TRP A 27 5.54 17.59 1.93
CA TRP A 27 6.28 18.76 1.49
C TRP A 27 7.68 18.83 2.10
N SER A 28 7.95 18.08 3.18
CA SER A 28 9.28 17.97 3.79
C SER A 28 10.24 17.22 2.85
N PRO A 29 11.37 17.85 2.47
CA PRO A 29 12.40 17.16 1.68
C PRO A 29 12.93 15.89 2.37
N THR A 30 13.06 15.92 3.70
CA THR A 30 13.54 14.77 4.49
C THR A 30 12.56 13.60 4.43
N HIS A 31 11.26 13.82 4.71
CA HIS A 31 10.25 12.77 4.65
C HIS A 31 10.10 12.20 3.24
N ARG A 32 10.17 13.07 2.21
CA ARG A 32 10.19 12.62 0.80
C ARG A 32 11.41 11.76 0.49
N GLN A 33 12.59 12.12 1.02
CA GLN A 33 13.80 11.34 0.82
C GLN A 33 13.70 9.94 1.45
N HIS A 34 13.09 9.81 2.64
CA HIS A 34 12.85 8.52 3.27
C HIS A 34 11.96 7.64 2.39
N MET A 35 10.80 8.14 1.97
CA MET A 35 9.91 7.42 1.05
C MET A 35 10.61 7.08 -0.28
N ALA A 36 11.35 8.02 -0.85
CA ALA A 36 12.06 7.82 -2.12
C ALA A 36 13.14 6.73 -2.03
N THR A 37 13.74 6.52 -0.87
CA THR A 37 14.72 5.45 -0.65
C THR A 37 14.09 4.07 -0.91
N GLU A 38 12.91 3.82 -0.35
CA GLU A 38 12.17 2.57 -0.59
C GLU A 38 11.68 2.48 -2.04
N MET A 39 11.08 3.57 -2.55
CA MET A 39 10.59 3.62 -3.94
C MET A 39 11.68 3.25 -4.93
N ASN A 40 12.88 3.83 -4.79
CA ASN A 40 14.02 3.54 -5.67
C ASN A 40 14.53 2.10 -5.51
N GLY A 41 14.55 1.58 -4.28
CA GLY A 41 14.91 0.20 -4.02
C GLY A 41 13.96 -0.78 -4.72
N VAL A 42 12.64 -0.56 -4.61
CA VAL A 42 11.64 -1.40 -5.27
C VAL A 42 11.63 -1.20 -6.78
N ALA A 43 11.82 0.04 -7.26
CA ALA A 43 11.91 0.32 -8.69
C ALA A 43 13.06 -0.44 -9.36
N ALA A 44 14.17 -0.70 -8.67
CA ALA A 44 15.27 -1.48 -9.20
C ALA A 44 14.85 -2.90 -9.65
N TYR A 45 13.81 -3.46 -9.03
CA TYR A 45 13.27 -4.79 -9.35
C TYR A 45 12.03 -4.74 -10.23
N MET A 46 11.13 -3.79 -10.02
CA MET A 46 9.82 -3.77 -10.65
C MET A 46 9.72 -2.85 -11.87
N ALA A 47 10.66 -1.89 -12.05
CA ALA A 47 10.66 -0.99 -13.19
C ALA A 47 11.25 -1.58 -14.49
N PRO A 48 12.21 -2.53 -14.50
CA PRO A 48 12.74 -3.06 -15.75
C PRO A 48 11.64 -3.59 -16.67
N GLY A 49 11.49 -2.96 -17.86
CA GLY A 49 10.43 -3.28 -18.82
C GLY A 49 9.03 -2.74 -18.47
N ASN A 50 8.88 -2.07 -17.36
CA ASN A 50 7.62 -1.53 -16.85
C ASN A 50 7.66 -0.02 -16.65
N ARG A 51 6.49 0.63 -16.63
CA ARG A 51 6.33 1.96 -16.05
C ARG A 51 6.05 1.79 -14.57
N PHE A 52 6.83 2.48 -13.76
CA PHE A 52 6.74 2.41 -12.30
C PHE A 52 6.24 3.74 -11.73
N TYR A 53 5.21 3.69 -10.91
CA TYR A 53 4.57 4.82 -10.25
C TYR A 53 4.51 4.56 -8.75
N ALA A 54 4.88 5.55 -7.97
CA ALA A 54 4.81 5.49 -6.51
C ALA A 54 4.45 6.88 -5.97
N PRO A 55 3.28 7.05 -5.34
CA PRO A 55 2.88 8.35 -4.82
C PRO A 55 3.61 8.66 -3.51
N PHE A 56 3.96 9.93 -3.30
CA PHE A 56 4.16 10.45 -1.96
C PHE A 56 2.79 10.66 -1.31
N TYR A 57 2.60 10.16 -0.10
CA TYR A 57 1.35 10.27 0.63
C TYR A 57 1.61 10.50 2.12
N ARG A 58 0.63 11.02 2.82
CA ARG A 58 0.72 11.29 4.26
C ARG A 58 0.54 9.98 5.05
N HIS A 59 1.48 9.03 4.91
CA HIS A 59 1.41 7.80 5.69
C HIS A 59 1.39 8.13 7.20
N THR A 60 0.69 7.30 7.99
CA THR A 60 0.72 7.47 9.44
C THR A 60 2.07 7.04 10.00
N THR A 61 2.44 7.61 11.14
CA THR A 61 3.68 7.29 11.86
C THR A 61 3.59 5.93 12.54
N ILE A 62 4.75 5.36 12.90
CA ILE A 62 4.84 3.98 13.40
C ILE A 62 4.08 3.78 14.71
N GLU A 63 3.99 4.80 15.54
CA GLU A 63 3.31 4.75 16.84
C GLU A 63 1.83 4.38 16.73
N ALA A 64 1.21 4.64 15.56
CA ALA A 64 -0.16 4.21 15.33
C ALA A 64 -0.33 2.69 15.40
N PHE A 65 0.69 1.94 14.98
CA PHE A 65 0.68 0.48 14.96
C PHE A 65 1.21 -0.14 16.26
N GLU A 66 2.00 0.60 17.03
CA GLU A 66 2.53 0.16 18.31
C GLU A 66 1.47 0.17 19.42
N THR A 67 0.42 0.96 19.28
CA THR A 67 -0.63 1.08 20.31
C THR A 67 -1.46 -0.17 20.51
N GLU A 68 -1.44 -1.13 19.58
CA GLU A 68 -2.34 -2.30 19.51
C GLU A 68 -3.85 -1.96 19.62
N ASN A 69 -4.20 -0.67 19.53
CA ASN A 69 -5.58 -0.19 19.60
C ASN A 69 -6.16 -0.03 18.19
N GLU A 70 -7.02 -0.95 17.80
CA GLU A 70 -7.61 -1.00 16.45
C GLU A 70 -8.39 0.27 16.08
N ASP A 71 -9.06 0.92 17.04
CA ASP A 71 -9.78 2.17 16.76
C ASP A 71 -8.82 3.32 16.47
N THR A 72 -7.67 3.35 17.13
CA THR A 72 -6.62 4.32 16.85
C THR A 72 -5.98 4.07 15.50
N ILE A 73 -5.66 2.82 15.18
CA ILE A 73 -5.14 2.42 13.86
C ILE A 73 -6.12 2.84 12.78
N ARG A 74 -7.38 2.44 12.89
CA ARG A 74 -8.45 2.77 11.93
C ARG A 74 -8.63 4.27 11.74
N ARG A 75 -8.63 5.04 12.82
CA ARG A 75 -8.76 6.51 12.75
C ARG A 75 -7.57 7.15 12.06
N ARG A 76 -6.34 6.74 12.40
CA ARG A 76 -5.11 7.32 11.85
C ARG A 76 -4.85 6.89 10.41
N THR A 77 -5.30 5.71 9.99
CA THR A 77 -5.12 5.24 8.61
C THR A 77 -6.13 5.80 7.62
N ARG A 78 -7.23 6.43 8.06
CA ARG A 78 -8.23 7.02 7.14
C ARG A 78 -7.65 8.05 6.18
N LEU A 79 -6.80 8.95 6.68
CA LEU A 79 -6.19 10.00 5.86
C LEU A 79 -5.20 9.42 4.84
N PRO A 80 -4.24 8.56 5.21
CA PRO A 80 -3.38 7.86 4.27
C PRO A 80 -4.15 7.11 3.18
N MET A 81 -5.20 6.38 3.53
CA MET A 81 -5.98 5.61 2.56
C MET A 81 -6.70 6.53 1.56
N ALA A 82 -7.25 7.66 2.03
CA ALA A 82 -7.84 8.66 1.14
C ALA A 82 -6.80 9.27 0.17
N ASP A 83 -5.60 9.58 0.66
CA ASP A 83 -4.51 10.08 -0.18
C ASP A 83 -4.13 9.08 -1.27
N VAL A 84 -3.98 7.81 -0.89
CA VAL A 84 -3.59 6.74 -1.83
C VAL A 84 -4.70 6.49 -2.86
N CYS A 85 -5.97 6.48 -2.47
CA CYS A 85 -7.09 6.36 -3.42
C CYS A 85 -7.11 7.52 -4.43
N MET A 86 -6.93 8.78 -3.96
CA MET A 86 -6.86 9.94 -4.86
C MET A 86 -5.67 9.86 -5.82
N ALA A 87 -4.51 9.44 -5.32
CA ALA A 87 -3.32 9.25 -6.15
C ALA A 87 -3.51 8.14 -7.17
N PHE A 88 -4.17 7.05 -6.80
CA PHE A 88 -4.50 5.94 -7.68
C PHE A 88 -5.48 6.37 -8.79
N ASP A 89 -6.53 7.12 -8.45
CA ASP A 89 -7.45 7.66 -9.46
C ASP A 89 -6.73 8.59 -10.44
N HIS A 90 -5.75 9.38 -9.95
CA HIS A 90 -4.92 10.22 -10.82
C HIS A 90 -4.03 9.36 -11.74
N PHE A 91 -3.39 8.34 -11.22
CA PHE A 91 -2.60 7.38 -11.97
C PHE A 91 -3.45 6.68 -13.05
N LEU A 92 -4.66 6.22 -12.73
CA LEU A 92 -5.56 5.56 -13.68
C LEU A 92 -5.93 6.46 -14.87
N ARG A 93 -6.06 7.77 -14.66
CA ARG A 93 -6.33 8.73 -15.74
C ARG A 93 -5.14 8.97 -16.68
N GLN A 94 -3.93 8.65 -16.24
CA GLN A 94 -2.69 8.91 -17.00
C GLN A 94 -2.06 7.65 -17.59
N ARG A 95 -2.41 6.47 -17.08
CA ARG A 95 -1.86 5.22 -17.58
C ARG A 95 -2.51 4.82 -18.91
N ASP A 96 -1.81 3.98 -19.66
CA ASP A 96 -2.35 3.31 -20.82
C ASP A 96 -3.24 2.13 -20.36
N PRO A 97 -4.57 2.15 -20.59
CA PRO A 97 -5.46 1.10 -20.11
C PRO A 97 -5.27 -0.24 -20.83
N SER A 98 -4.57 -0.27 -21.97
CA SER A 98 -4.23 -1.52 -22.67
C SER A 98 -3.10 -2.30 -22.00
N ARG A 99 -2.35 -1.68 -21.09
CA ARG A 99 -1.25 -2.32 -20.37
C ARG A 99 -1.76 -2.99 -19.09
N PRO A 100 -1.28 -4.21 -18.76
CA PRO A 100 -1.60 -4.83 -17.49
C PRO A 100 -1.23 -3.94 -16.29
N LEU A 101 -2.02 -4.03 -15.23
CA LEU A 101 -1.80 -3.34 -13.96
C LEU A 101 -1.20 -4.30 -12.95
N VAL A 102 -0.19 -3.85 -12.24
CA VAL A 102 0.34 -4.50 -11.03
C VAL A 102 0.22 -3.50 -9.87
N LEU A 103 -0.35 -3.94 -8.77
CA LEU A 103 -0.32 -3.22 -7.50
C LEU A 103 0.70 -3.88 -6.58
N ALA A 104 1.45 -3.09 -5.82
CA ALA A 104 2.33 -3.63 -4.81
C ALA A 104 2.46 -2.65 -3.64
N GLY A 105 2.65 -3.17 -2.44
CA GLY A 105 2.87 -2.36 -1.25
C GLY A 105 3.44 -3.17 -0.10
N PHE A 106 4.18 -2.50 0.78
CA PHE A 106 4.79 -3.12 1.94
C PHE A 106 4.27 -2.49 3.24
N SER A 107 3.98 -3.32 4.26
CA SER A 107 3.48 -2.88 5.57
C SER A 107 2.22 -2.02 5.43
N GLN A 108 2.22 -0.75 5.81
CA GLN A 108 1.11 0.19 5.57
C GLN A 108 0.76 0.30 4.08
N GLY A 109 1.75 0.21 3.20
CA GLY A 109 1.52 0.10 1.76
C GLY A 109 0.77 -1.16 1.36
N GLY A 110 1.00 -2.28 2.03
CA GLY A 110 0.22 -3.52 1.87
C GLY A 110 -1.25 -3.34 2.29
N MET A 111 -1.49 -2.65 3.42
CA MET A 111 -2.84 -2.22 3.82
C MET A 111 -3.50 -1.37 2.74
N ALA A 112 -2.75 -0.42 2.18
CA ALA A 112 -3.25 0.46 1.12
C ALA A 112 -3.59 -0.31 -0.16
N VAL A 113 -2.83 -1.35 -0.54
CA VAL A 113 -3.17 -2.21 -1.68
C VAL A 113 -4.52 -2.89 -1.49
N ILE A 114 -4.84 -3.37 -0.28
CA ILE A 114 -6.17 -3.93 0.03
C ILE A 114 -7.26 -2.87 -0.16
N GLU A 115 -7.02 -1.64 0.30
CA GLU A 115 -7.97 -0.54 0.12
C GLU A 115 -8.14 -0.18 -1.36
N LEU A 116 -7.07 -0.17 -2.15
CA LEU A 116 -7.15 0.05 -3.60
C LEU A 116 -7.94 -1.04 -4.32
N LEU A 117 -7.81 -2.31 -3.91
CA LEU A 117 -8.61 -3.41 -4.45
C LEU A 117 -10.10 -3.24 -4.16
N ARG A 118 -10.46 -2.67 -3.01
CA ARG A 118 -11.84 -2.33 -2.68
C ARG A 118 -12.36 -1.10 -3.41
N HIS A 119 -11.48 -0.15 -3.67
CA HIS A 119 -11.79 1.13 -4.29
C HIS A 119 -11.98 1.04 -5.81
N MET A 120 -11.21 0.18 -6.50
CA MET A 120 -11.21 0.10 -7.96
C MET A 120 -12.52 -0.45 -8.52
N SER A 121 -12.84 -0.03 -9.75
CA SER A 121 -13.97 -0.58 -10.52
C SER A 121 -13.64 -1.97 -11.08
N ASP A 122 -14.69 -2.74 -11.44
CA ASP A 122 -14.54 -4.03 -12.14
C ASP A 122 -13.80 -3.89 -13.47
N GLU A 123 -13.97 -2.77 -14.16
CA GLU A 123 -13.24 -2.45 -15.39
C GLU A 123 -11.73 -2.35 -15.12
N THR A 124 -11.33 -1.62 -14.07
CA THR A 124 -9.93 -1.52 -13.66
C THR A 124 -9.40 -2.86 -13.19
N TYR A 125 -10.20 -3.60 -12.41
CA TYR A 125 -9.83 -4.93 -11.93
C TYR A 125 -9.58 -5.92 -13.08
N SER A 126 -10.34 -5.86 -14.17
CA SER A 126 -10.14 -6.70 -15.33
C SER A 126 -8.75 -6.58 -15.98
N GLN A 127 -8.04 -5.48 -15.70
CA GLN A 127 -6.69 -5.19 -16.18
C GLN A 127 -5.60 -5.59 -15.16
N LEU A 128 -5.99 -6.06 -13.96
CA LEU A 128 -5.06 -6.42 -12.90
C LEU A 128 -4.38 -7.75 -13.24
N ALA A 129 -3.05 -7.72 -13.34
CA ALA A 129 -2.24 -8.93 -13.42
C ALA A 129 -2.08 -9.54 -12.01
N ALA A 130 -1.60 -8.75 -11.05
CA ALA A 130 -1.45 -9.18 -9.67
C ALA A 130 -1.42 -7.98 -8.71
N ALA A 131 -1.82 -8.23 -7.45
CA ALA A 131 -1.66 -7.33 -6.32
C ALA A 131 -0.77 -7.99 -5.26
N TYR A 132 0.35 -7.37 -4.93
CA TYR A 132 1.31 -7.85 -3.92
C TYR A 132 1.09 -7.11 -2.61
N VAL A 133 0.60 -7.85 -1.60
CA VAL A 133 0.40 -7.39 -0.22
C VAL A 133 1.52 -7.97 0.63
N MET A 134 2.56 -7.20 0.86
CA MET A 134 3.76 -7.65 1.56
C MET A 134 3.82 -7.06 2.96
N GLY A 135 4.18 -7.88 3.97
CA GLY A 135 4.30 -7.42 5.35
C GLY A 135 2.98 -6.95 5.98
N TYR A 136 1.85 -7.39 5.41
CA TYR A 136 0.51 -7.15 5.92
C TYR A 136 -0.35 -8.39 5.69
N LYS A 137 -1.50 -8.50 6.37
CA LYS A 137 -2.37 -9.68 6.30
C LYS A 137 -3.55 -9.44 5.35
N VAL A 138 -3.94 -10.50 4.63
CA VAL A 138 -5.24 -10.62 3.96
C VAL A 138 -6.07 -11.62 4.76
N THR A 139 -7.25 -11.21 5.21
CA THR A 139 -8.11 -12.02 6.06
C THR A 139 -9.17 -12.78 5.24
N PRO A 140 -9.77 -13.85 5.78
CA PRO A 140 -10.93 -14.48 5.15
C PRO A 140 -12.09 -13.50 4.92
N GLU A 141 -12.27 -12.52 5.79
CA GLU A 141 -13.29 -11.47 5.63
C GLU A 141 -13.01 -10.58 4.42
N ASP A 142 -11.75 -10.22 4.19
CA ASP A 142 -11.35 -9.44 3.00
C ASP A 142 -11.77 -10.16 1.71
N THR A 143 -11.50 -11.46 1.62
CA THR A 143 -11.85 -12.27 0.45
C THR A 143 -13.36 -12.53 0.33
N ALA A 144 -14.08 -12.57 1.44
CA ALA A 144 -15.52 -12.76 1.45
C ALA A 144 -16.30 -11.50 1.07
N THR A 145 -15.75 -10.31 1.40
CA THR A 145 -16.43 -9.01 1.20
C THR A 145 -16.04 -8.29 -0.08
N CYS A 146 -14.90 -8.65 -0.69
CA CYS A 146 -14.41 -8.04 -1.92
C CYS A 146 -13.91 -9.08 -2.92
N HIS A 147 -14.60 -9.25 -4.04
CA HIS A 147 -14.25 -10.23 -5.06
C HIS A 147 -12.97 -9.88 -5.83
N HIS A 148 -12.46 -8.65 -5.73
CA HIS A 148 -11.15 -8.25 -6.25
C HIS A 148 -9.98 -8.80 -5.40
N ILE A 149 -10.25 -9.25 -4.16
CA ILE A 149 -9.24 -9.85 -3.29
C ILE A 149 -9.34 -11.37 -3.43
N ARG A 150 -8.59 -11.92 -4.35
CA ARG A 150 -8.66 -13.33 -4.74
C ARG A 150 -7.28 -13.99 -4.67
N PRO A 151 -7.11 -15.08 -3.92
CA PRO A 151 -5.84 -15.79 -3.87
C PRO A 151 -5.50 -16.44 -5.23
N ALA A 152 -4.19 -16.52 -5.54
CA ALA A 152 -3.70 -17.28 -6.68
C ALA A 152 -3.97 -18.78 -6.48
N ARG A 153 -4.35 -19.49 -7.56
CA ARG A 153 -4.57 -20.94 -7.60
C ARG A 153 -3.60 -21.67 -8.52
N GLY A 154 -2.84 -20.92 -9.31
CA GLY A 154 -1.86 -21.45 -10.25
C GLY A 154 -0.86 -20.38 -10.69
N GLU A 155 0.21 -20.82 -11.33
CA GLU A 155 1.33 -19.96 -11.74
C GLU A 155 0.96 -18.90 -12.81
N THR A 156 -0.08 -19.15 -13.57
CA THR A 156 -0.52 -18.28 -14.67
C THR A 156 -1.78 -17.48 -14.36
N ASP A 157 -2.25 -17.53 -13.13
CA ASP A 157 -3.44 -16.78 -12.71
C ASP A 157 -3.19 -15.27 -12.80
N THR A 158 -4.20 -14.53 -13.25
CA THR A 158 -4.22 -13.07 -13.23
C THR A 158 -5.38 -12.55 -12.38
N GLY A 159 -5.36 -11.27 -12.02
CA GLY A 159 -6.36 -10.69 -11.11
C GLY A 159 -6.27 -11.28 -9.70
N VAL A 160 -5.07 -11.61 -9.25
CA VAL A 160 -4.83 -12.31 -7.98
C VAL A 160 -4.18 -11.42 -6.95
N THR A 161 -4.43 -11.73 -5.68
CA THR A 161 -3.74 -11.15 -4.54
C THR A 161 -2.72 -12.12 -3.99
N ILE A 162 -1.46 -11.70 -3.97
CA ILE A 162 -0.33 -12.45 -3.43
C ILE A 162 0.04 -11.78 -2.11
N CYS A 163 -0.19 -12.50 -1.03
CA CYS A 163 0.06 -12.02 0.32
C CYS A 163 1.09 -12.92 0.99
N TYR A 164 2.13 -12.32 1.54
CA TYR A 164 3.05 -13.03 2.42
C TYR A 164 3.64 -12.08 3.47
N ASN A 165 3.96 -12.69 4.61
CA ASN A 165 4.71 -12.07 5.68
C ASN A 165 5.80 -13.04 6.14
N THR A 166 6.90 -12.51 6.70
CA THR A 166 7.99 -13.32 7.23
C THR A 166 8.04 -13.15 8.74
N GLU A 167 7.80 -14.23 9.46
CA GLU A 167 7.89 -14.27 10.91
C GLU A 167 9.09 -15.11 11.35
N LYS A 168 9.74 -14.70 12.44
CA LYS A 168 10.89 -15.42 13.00
C LYS A 168 10.52 -16.81 13.51
N ASP A 169 9.29 -16.97 14.00
CA ASP A 169 8.79 -18.19 14.63
C ASP A 169 7.26 -18.24 14.49
N VAL A 170 6.70 -19.43 14.30
CA VAL A 170 5.25 -19.67 14.18
C VAL A 170 4.45 -19.09 15.35
N LYS A 171 5.04 -19.00 16.55
CA LYS A 171 4.36 -18.41 17.74
C LYS A 171 4.05 -16.91 17.58
N TYR A 172 4.67 -16.22 16.64
CA TYR A 172 4.40 -14.80 16.36
C TYR A 172 3.32 -14.59 15.28
N VAL A 173 2.91 -15.67 14.59
CA VAL A 173 1.83 -15.60 13.62
C VAL A 173 0.52 -15.35 14.39
N LYS A 174 -0.03 -14.15 14.25
CA LYS A 174 -1.35 -13.80 14.77
C LYS A 174 -2.40 -14.22 13.74
N PRO A 175 -3.51 -14.85 14.15
CA PRO A 175 -4.60 -15.26 13.26
C PRO A 175 -5.31 -14.06 12.60
#